data_1dc7817be1e593365000a774ba3c8a9a
#
_entry.id   1dc7817be1e593365000a774ba3c8a9a
#
_cell.length_a   1.000
_cell.length_b   1.000
_cell.length_c   1.000
_cell.angle_alpha   90.00
_cell.angle_beta   90.00
_cell.angle_gamma   90.00
#
_symmetry.space_group_name_H-M   'P 1'
#
loop_
_entity.id
_entity.type
_entity.pdbx_description
1 polymer ?
#
loop_
_entity_poly.entity_id
_entity_poly.type
_entity_poly.pdbx_seq_one_letter_code
_entity_poly.pdbx_strand_id
1 'polypeptide(L)'
;MLNLHQRSAGVLLHLTSLPGPHGIGDFGPGAYQFVDWLVSAGQHLWQWLPINPIGPGDSPYQSVSAFAGSPLMVALEPLVAAGWLAPPVLPEGGFDSVRVDYARVVPWRLAQLRQAARGFFAHGSAAERADFDTWCADNSSWLDD
;
A
#
# COMPACT_ATOMS: atom_id res chain seq x y z
N MET A 1 -22.12 4.96 9.13
CA MET A 1 -22.62 3.83 8.33
C MET A 1 -23.17 4.36 7.03
N LEU A 2 -22.77 3.82 5.88
CA LEU A 2 -23.23 4.25 4.56
C LEU A 2 -24.75 3.95 4.46
N ASN A 3 -25.57 4.96 4.16
CA ASN A 3 -26.99 4.76 3.94
C ASN A 3 -27.23 4.53 2.44
N LEU A 4 -27.41 3.27 2.05
CA LEU A 4 -27.66 2.87 0.65
C LEU A 4 -28.94 3.41 0.04
N HIS A 5 -29.85 4.00 0.85
CA HIS A 5 -31.10 4.62 0.38
C HIS A 5 -30.90 6.11 0.03
N GLN A 6 -29.73 6.69 0.29
CA GLN A 6 -29.40 8.07 -0.09
C GLN A 6 -28.53 8.07 -1.34
N ARG A 7 -28.85 8.96 -2.28
CA ARG A 7 -27.96 9.21 -3.41
C ARG A 7 -26.65 9.78 -2.91
N SER A 8 -25.55 9.16 -3.29
CA SER A 8 -24.21 9.58 -2.96
C SER A 8 -23.38 9.68 -4.24
N ALA A 9 -22.50 10.67 -4.29
CA ALA A 9 -21.50 10.80 -5.35
C ALA A 9 -20.15 10.32 -4.85
N GLY A 10 -19.35 9.80 -5.74
CA GLY A 10 -18.01 9.33 -5.43
C GLY A 10 -17.12 9.23 -6.66
N VAL A 11 -15.87 8.91 -6.43
CA VAL A 11 -14.85 8.73 -7.46
C VAL A 11 -14.38 7.29 -7.46
N LEU A 12 -14.30 6.68 -8.63
CA LEU A 12 -13.57 5.43 -8.85
C LEU A 12 -12.16 5.79 -9.30
N LEU A 13 -11.18 5.53 -8.44
CA LEU A 13 -9.77 5.69 -8.74
C LEU A 13 -8.99 4.66 -7.94
N HIS A 14 -8.26 3.79 -8.62
CA HIS A 14 -7.40 2.84 -7.92
C HIS A 14 -6.25 3.56 -7.20
N LEU A 15 -5.91 3.09 -6.02
CA LEU A 15 -4.88 3.70 -5.16
C LEU A 15 -3.55 3.89 -5.91
N THR A 16 -3.14 2.90 -6.71
CA THR A 16 -1.90 2.94 -7.50
C THR A 16 -1.87 4.03 -8.57
N SER A 17 -3.03 4.61 -8.92
CA SER A 17 -3.13 5.71 -9.88
C SER A 17 -2.88 7.08 -9.24
N LEU A 18 -2.78 7.16 -7.93
CA LEU A 18 -2.35 8.38 -7.26
C LEU A 18 -0.86 8.64 -7.52
N PRO A 19 -0.45 9.90 -7.66
CA PRO A 19 0.96 10.22 -7.72
C PRO A 19 1.65 9.85 -6.41
N GLY A 20 2.86 9.31 -6.51
CA GLY A 20 3.66 8.97 -5.34
C GLY A 20 5.16 9.10 -5.63
N PRO A 21 5.97 9.40 -4.62
CA PRO A 21 7.41 9.61 -4.80
C PRO A 21 8.15 8.32 -5.17
N HIS A 22 7.51 7.17 -4.98
CA HIS A 22 8.11 5.85 -5.15
C HIS A 22 7.56 5.10 -6.37
N GLY A 23 7.11 5.84 -7.40
CA GLY A 23 6.70 5.30 -8.71
C GLY A 23 5.31 4.68 -8.77
N ILE A 24 4.56 4.71 -7.69
CA ILE A 24 3.19 4.18 -7.58
C ILE A 24 2.49 4.87 -6.40
N GLY A 25 1.18 5.02 -6.48
CA GLY A 25 0.38 5.44 -5.32
C GLY A 25 0.26 4.33 -4.27
N ASP A 26 0.27 4.71 -3.01
CA ASP A 26 0.18 3.82 -1.85
C ASP A 26 -0.65 4.45 -0.72
N PHE A 27 -0.81 3.77 0.42
CA PHE A 27 -1.52 4.28 1.60
C PHE A 27 -0.72 5.34 2.38
N GLY A 28 0.10 6.10 1.68
CA GLY A 28 0.89 7.19 2.22
C GLY A 28 0.18 8.56 2.14
N PRO A 29 0.95 9.64 2.28
CA PRO A 29 0.42 11.00 2.33
C PRO A 29 -0.45 11.38 1.13
N GLY A 30 -0.15 10.86 -0.07
CA GLY A 30 -0.95 11.11 -1.27
C GLY A 30 -2.39 10.59 -1.17
N ALA A 31 -2.60 9.45 -0.53
CA ALA A 31 -3.93 8.90 -0.31
C ALA A 31 -4.74 9.76 0.68
N TYR A 32 -4.14 10.24 1.76
CA TYR A 32 -4.79 11.13 2.72
C TYR A 32 -5.16 12.47 2.06
N GLN A 33 -4.25 13.07 1.30
CA GLN A 33 -4.52 14.30 0.55
C GLN A 33 -5.68 14.12 -0.44
N PHE A 34 -5.78 12.95 -1.08
CA PHE A 34 -6.88 12.65 -1.98
C PHE A 34 -8.21 12.52 -1.23
N VAL A 35 -8.22 11.92 -0.04
CA VAL A 35 -9.43 11.88 0.83
C VAL A 35 -9.85 13.30 1.21
N ASP A 36 -8.93 14.16 1.63
CA ASP A 36 -9.23 15.56 1.96
C ASP A 36 -9.81 16.31 0.77
N TRP A 37 -9.25 16.08 -0.41
CA TRP A 37 -9.77 16.65 -1.65
C TRP A 37 -11.19 16.14 -1.96
N LEU A 38 -11.46 14.83 -1.82
CA LEU A 38 -12.80 14.25 -2.01
C LEU A 38 -13.82 14.92 -1.08
N VAL A 39 -13.47 15.08 0.19
CA VAL A 39 -14.33 15.77 1.17
C VAL A 39 -14.61 17.20 0.74
N SER A 40 -13.59 17.95 0.34
CA SER A 40 -13.73 19.34 -0.12
C SER A 40 -14.57 19.46 -1.39
N ALA A 41 -14.54 18.43 -2.25
CA ALA A 41 -15.33 18.34 -3.46
C ALA A 41 -16.76 17.77 -3.23
N GLY A 42 -17.15 17.56 -1.97
CA GLY A 42 -18.48 17.03 -1.62
C GLY A 42 -18.69 15.57 -2.02
N GLN A 43 -17.62 14.81 -2.24
CA GLN A 43 -17.70 13.39 -2.53
C GLN A 43 -17.81 12.58 -1.24
N HIS A 44 -18.57 11.48 -1.28
CA HIS A 44 -18.85 10.65 -0.10
C HIS A 44 -18.25 9.26 -0.24
N LEU A 45 -17.82 8.87 -1.44
CA LEU A 45 -17.35 7.53 -1.76
C LEU A 45 -16.04 7.60 -2.55
N TRP A 46 -15.12 6.75 -2.16
CA TRP A 46 -13.95 6.41 -2.97
C TRP A 46 -13.99 4.92 -3.27
N GLN A 47 -14.15 4.58 -4.53
CA GLN A 47 -14.17 3.19 -4.99
C GLN A 47 -12.81 2.80 -5.54
N TRP A 48 -12.33 1.63 -5.14
CA TRP A 48 -11.08 1.03 -5.62
C TRP A 48 -11.35 -0.23 -6.42
N LEU A 49 -10.35 -0.62 -7.21
CA LEU A 49 -10.21 -1.99 -7.71
C LEU A 49 -9.70 -2.88 -6.57
N PRO A 50 -9.66 -4.23 -6.73
CA PRO A 50 -9.11 -5.10 -5.69
C PRO A 50 -7.71 -4.67 -5.26
N ILE A 51 -7.48 -4.64 -3.95
CA ILE A 51 -6.21 -4.19 -3.34
C ILE A 51 -5.31 -5.37 -2.93
N ASN A 52 -5.61 -6.55 -3.44
CA ASN A 52 -4.83 -7.77 -3.24
C ASN A 52 -3.53 -7.76 -4.08
N PRO A 53 -2.60 -8.68 -3.85
CA PRO A 53 -1.41 -8.81 -4.67
C PRO A 53 -1.79 -8.96 -6.15
N ILE A 54 -1.10 -8.21 -7.02
CA ILE A 54 -1.33 -8.30 -8.46
C ILE A 54 -0.83 -9.65 -9.02
N GLY A 55 -1.56 -10.20 -9.97
CA GLY A 55 -1.22 -11.42 -10.68
C GLY A 55 -0.54 -11.17 -12.03
N PRO A 56 -0.53 -12.17 -12.92
CA PRO A 56 0.02 -12.05 -14.25
C PRO A 56 -0.55 -10.87 -15.04
N GLY A 57 0.32 -10.14 -15.73
CA GLY A 57 -0.06 -8.95 -16.50
C GLY A 57 -0.43 -7.75 -15.63
N ASP A 58 0.05 -7.71 -14.39
CA ASP A 58 -0.17 -6.63 -13.41
C ASP A 58 -1.65 -6.39 -13.10
N SER A 59 -2.50 -7.42 -13.29
CA SER A 59 -3.93 -7.33 -13.11
C SER A 59 -4.33 -7.45 -11.64
N PRO A 60 -5.10 -6.48 -11.08
CA PRO A 60 -5.63 -6.57 -9.73
C PRO A 60 -6.72 -7.65 -9.59
N TYR A 61 -7.27 -8.15 -10.71
CA TYR A 61 -8.32 -9.16 -10.72
C TYR A 61 -7.79 -10.61 -10.78
N GLN A 62 -6.49 -10.78 -10.91
CA GLN A 62 -5.83 -12.09 -10.98
C GLN A 62 -4.91 -12.32 -9.78
N SER A 63 -5.41 -11.96 -8.60
CA SER A 63 -4.65 -12.15 -7.37
C SER A 63 -4.50 -13.63 -7.01
N VAL A 64 -3.36 -13.95 -6.45
CA VAL A 64 -3.06 -15.29 -5.90
C VAL A 64 -3.64 -15.50 -4.51
N SER A 65 -4.09 -14.43 -3.85
CA SER A 65 -4.71 -14.49 -2.52
C SER A 65 -5.94 -13.58 -2.47
N ALA A 66 -7.01 -14.09 -1.85
CA ALA A 66 -8.21 -13.30 -1.57
C ALA A 66 -8.11 -12.52 -0.25
N PHE A 67 -7.17 -12.85 0.61
CA PHE A 67 -7.03 -12.29 1.96
C PHE A 67 -5.88 -11.30 2.07
N ALA A 68 -4.75 -11.58 1.44
CA ALA A 68 -3.56 -10.74 1.51
C ALA A 68 -3.77 -9.39 0.83
N GLY A 69 -3.33 -8.31 1.48
CA GLY A 69 -3.17 -7.00 0.85
C GLY A 69 -1.93 -6.96 -0.03
N SER A 70 -1.96 -6.13 -1.09
CA SER A 70 -0.79 -5.95 -1.95
C SER A 70 0.36 -5.26 -1.20
N PRO A 71 1.56 -5.82 -1.18
CA PRO A 71 2.72 -5.16 -0.60
C PRO A 71 3.07 -3.85 -1.31
N LEU A 72 2.65 -3.67 -2.55
CA LEU A 72 2.87 -2.43 -3.30
C LEU A 72 2.12 -1.23 -2.72
N MET A 73 1.10 -1.46 -1.90
CA MET A 73 0.28 -0.41 -1.28
C MET A 73 0.80 0.03 0.09
N VAL A 74 1.84 -0.62 0.62
CA VAL A 74 2.47 -0.23 1.88
C VAL A 74 3.27 1.05 1.69
N ALA A 75 2.92 2.12 2.39
CA ALA A 75 3.70 3.36 2.39
C ALA A 75 5.07 3.14 3.03
N LEU A 76 6.12 3.72 2.45
CA LEU A 76 7.49 3.58 2.96
C LEU A 76 7.82 4.61 4.05
N GLU A 77 7.15 5.75 4.05
CA GLU A 77 7.40 6.85 4.99
C GLU A 77 7.21 6.43 6.47
N PRO A 78 6.14 5.71 6.85
CA PRO A 78 6.00 5.22 8.22
C PRO A 78 7.12 4.27 8.65
N LEU A 79 7.64 3.46 7.71
CA LEU A 79 8.73 2.52 7.98
C LEU A 79 10.05 3.25 8.23
N VAL A 80 10.27 4.36 7.50
CA VAL A 80 11.40 5.27 7.74
C VAL A 80 11.25 5.97 9.09
N ALA A 81 10.05 6.48 9.39
CA ALA A 81 9.78 7.16 10.65
C ALA A 81 9.96 6.24 11.87
N ALA A 82 9.63 4.96 11.74
CA ALA A 82 9.87 3.93 12.75
C ALA A 82 11.35 3.50 12.88
N GLY A 83 12.22 3.97 11.99
CA GLY A 83 13.62 3.57 11.97
C GLY A 83 13.90 2.16 11.43
N TRP A 84 12.89 1.52 10.82
CA TRP A 84 13.04 0.18 10.25
C TRP A 84 13.57 0.20 8.82
N LEU A 85 13.48 1.34 8.14
CA LEU A 85 13.98 1.55 6.79
C LEU A 85 14.81 2.85 6.74
N ALA A 86 15.98 2.80 6.12
CA ALA A 86 16.70 4.01 5.75
C ALA A 86 15.92 4.77 4.65
N PRO A 87 16.03 6.11 4.57
CA PRO A 87 15.38 6.86 3.50
C PRO A 87 15.68 6.23 2.13
N PRO A 88 14.64 5.86 1.36
CA PRO A 88 14.83 5.15 0.10
C PRO A 88 15.59 5.99 -0.93
N VAL A 89 16.56 5.37 -1.60
CA VAL A 89 17.23 5.96 -2.75
C VAL A 89 16.57 5.47 -4.02
N LEU A 90 16.08 6.40 -4.83
CA LEU A 90 15.44 6.06 -6.11
C LEU A 90 16.48 5.50 -7.08
N PRO A 91 16.09 4.60 -7.99
CA PRO A 91 16.96 4.12 -9.06
C PRO A 91 17.35 5.28 -9.98
N GLU A 92 18.44 5.08 -10.73
CA GLU A 92 18.89 6.07 -11.72
C GLU A 92 17.75 6.42 -12.70
N GLY A 93 17.56 7.73 -12.96
CA GLY A 93 16.46 8.26 -13.76
C GLY A 93 15.11 8.31 -13.03
N GLY A 94 15.04 7.89 -11.76
CA GLY A 94 13.80 7.90 -10.99
C GLY A 94 12.72 6.96 -11.56
N PHE A 95 11.46 7.25 -11.22
CA PHE A 95 10.28 6.63 -11.81
C PHE A 95 9.50 7.63 -12.65
N ASP A 96 8.76 7.13 -13.64
CA ASP A 96 7.86 7.94 -14.46
C ASP A 96 6.76 8.54 -13.57
N SER A 97 6.47 9.83 -13.74
CA SER A 97 5.47 10.56 -12.95
C SER A 97 4.05 10.43 -13.52
N VAL A 98 3.90 9.91 -14.75
CA VAL A 98 2.63 9.82 -15.47
C VAL A 98 2.12 8.38 -15.53
N ARG A 99 3.03 7.41 -15.53
CA ARG A 99 2.71 6.01 -15.74
C ARG A 99 3.50 5.12 -14.78
N VAL A 100 2.80 4.14 -14.17
CA VAL A 100 3.45 3.11 -13.35
C VAL A 100 4.18 2.12 -14.26
N ASP A 101 5.49 2.02 -14.12
CA ASP A 101 6.31 0.97 -14.72
C ASP A 101 6.48 -0.17 -13.71
N TYR A 102 5.55 -1.12 -13.74
CA TYR A 102 5.56 -2.25 -12.81
C TYR A 102 6.85 -3.08 -12.88
N ALA A 103 7.45 -3.22 -14.06
CA ALA A 103 8.69 -3.97 -14.21
C ALA A 103 9.86 -3.37 -13.40
N ARG A 104 9.86 -2.04 -13.20
CA ARG A 104 10.86 -1.34 -12.38
C ARG A 104 10.40 -1.14 -10.94
N VAL A 105 9.14 -0.78 -10.74
CA VAL A 105 8.58 -0.44 -9.43
C VAL A 105 8.50 -1.67 -8.51
N VAL A 106 8.00 -2.81 -9.01
CA VAL A 106 7.77 -4.01 -8.18
C VAL A 106 9.06 -4.52 -7.54
N PRO A 107 10.14 -4.84 -8.28
CA PRO A 107 11.35 -5.36 -7.66
C PRO A 107 11.99 -4.35 -6.71
N TRP A 108 11.94 -3.07 -7.04
CA TRP A 108 12.50 -2.03 -6.19
C TRP A 108 11.72 -1.90 -4.85
N ARG A 109 10.38 -1.81 -4.90
CA ARG A 109 9.56 -1.71 -3.69
C ARG A 109 9.68 -2.95 -2.80
N LEU A 110 9.67 -4.13 -3.38
CA LEU A 110 9.87 -5.37 -2.62
C LEU A 110 11.24 -5.42 -1.95
N ALA A 111 12.28 -4.86 -2.58
CA ALA A 111 13.60 -4.74 -1.94
C ALA A 111 13.55 -3.80 -0.73
N GLN A 112 12.87 -2.64 -0.83
CA GLN A 112 12.68 -1.73 0.31
C GLN A 112 11.91 -2.38 1.45
N LEU A 113 10.81 -3.07 1.15
CA LEU A 113 10.00 -3.76 2.16
C LEU A 113 10.76 -4.89 2.85
N ARG A 114 11.60 -5.64 2.11
CA ARG A 114 12.50 -6.64 2.73
C ARG A 114 13.52 -6.01 3.66
N GLN A 115 14.06 -4.84 3.32
CA GLN A 115 14.95 -4.10 4.20
C GLN A 115 14.21 -3.63 5.45
N ALA A 116 13.01 -3.08 5.30
CA ALA A 116 12.17 -2.66 6.42
C ALA A 116 11.83 -3.83 7.36
N ALA A 117 11.47 -5.00 6.81
CA ALA A 117 11.24 -6.20 7.61
C ALA A 117 12.49 -6.60 8.42
N ARG A 118 13.67 -6.59 7.81
CA ARG A 118 14.93 -6.84 8.53
C ARG A 118 15.18 -5.80 9.63
N GLY A 119 14.90 -4.52 9.34
CA GLY A 119 14.99 -3.44 10.31
C GLY A 119 14.05 -3.62 11.48
N PHE A 120 12.80 -4.01 11.22
CA PHE A 120 11.82 -4.34 12.25
C PHE A 120 12.32 -5.47 13.18
N PHE A 121 12.78 -6.59 12.62
CA PHE A 121 13.28 -7.70 13.43
C PHE A 121 14.60 -7.38 14.17
N ALA A 122 15.39 -6.44 13.67
CA ALA A 122 16.63 -6.00 14.35
C ALA A 122 16.36 -4.96 15.45
N HIS A 123 15.45 -4.02 15.21
CA HIS A 123 15.32 -2.79 16.03
C HIS A 123 13.91 -2.58 16.61
N GLY A 124 12.91 -3.34 16.17
CA GLY A 124 11.54 -3.25 16.70
C GLY A 124 11.53 -3.53 18.21
N SER A 125 10.71 -2.80 18.94
CA SER A 125 10.50 -2.99 20.38
C SER A 125 9.86 -4.34 20.68
N ALA A 126 9.94 -4.77 21.94
CA ALA A 126 9.27 -6.01 22.38
C ALA A 126 7.74 -5.92 22.20
N ALA A 127 7.13 -4.74 22.39
CA ALA A 127 5.71 -4.54 22.18
C ALA A 127 5.31 -4.70 20.71
N GLU A 128 6.04 -4.05 19.79
CA GLU A 128 5.77 -4.16 18.35
C GLU A 128 5.91 -5.59 17.84
N ARG A 129 6.88 -6.35 18.37
CA ARG A 129 7.03 -7.77 18.01
C ARG A 129 5.88 -8.63 18.56
N ALA A 130 5.45 -8.37 19.82
CA ALA A 130 4.31 -9.07 20.40
C ALA A 130 3.01 -8.78 19.62
N ASP A 131 2.81 -7.54 19.17
CA ASP A 131 1.68 -7.17 18.31
C ASP A 131 1.74 -7.90 16.96
N PHE A 132 2.93 -7.99 16.35
CA PHE A 132 3.14 -8.74 15.12
C PHE A 132 2.85 -10.26 15.32
N ASP A 133 3.34 -10.86 16.39
CA ASP A 133 3.10 -12.28 16.69
C ASP A 133 1.60 -12.54 16.91
N THR A 134 0.92 -11.64 17.61
CA THR A 134 -0.53 -11.70 17.81
C THR A 134 -1.26 -11.63 16.47
N TRP A 135 -0.88 -10.67 15.62
CA TRP A 135 -1.47 -10.54 14.30
C TRP A 135 -1.25 -11.79 13.43
N CYS A 136 -0.06 -12.40 13.47
CA CYS A 136 0.23 -13.64 12.75
C CYS A 136 -0.65 -14.80 13.28
N ALA A 137 -0.81 -14.92 14.59
CA ALA A 137 -1.66 -15.95 15.18
C ALA A 137 -3.13 -15.81 14.77
N ASP A 138 -3.65 -14.57 14.79
CA ASP A 138 -5.03 -14.25 14.40
C ASP A 138 -5.31 -14.50 12.91
N ASN A 139 -4.26 -14.47 12.08
CA ASN A 139 -4.36 -14.62 10.63
C ASN A 139 -3.78 -15.95 10.11
N SER A 140 -3.42 -16.88 10.97
CA SER A 140 -2.77 -18.14 10.61
C SER A 140 -3.57 -19.00 9.62
N SER A 141 -4.90 -18.87 9.62
CA SER A 141 -5.80 -19.62 8.73
C SER A 141 -5.58 -19.37 7.23
N TRP A 142 -4.90 -18.29 6.86
CA TRP A 142 -4.59 -17.95 5.46
C TRP A 142 -3.13 -17.56 5.24
N LEU A 143 -2.40 -17.27 6.32
CA LEU A 143 -1.01 -16.80 6.24
C LEU A 143 -0.04 -17.96 5.99
N ASP A 144 -0.39 -19.17 6.45
CA ASP A 144 0.43 -20.38 6.38
C ASP A 144 0.11 -21.25 5.12
N ASP A 145 -0.86 -20.85 4.29
CA ASP A 145 -1.21 -21.49 3.02
C ASP A 145 -0.30 -20.97 1.87
#